data_52d5380a4d3a2134ea02b71eff76a61c
#
_entry.id   52d5380a4d3a2134ea02b71eff76a61c
#
_cell.length_a   1.000
_cell.length_b   1.000
_cell.length_c   1.000
_cell.angle_alpha   90.00
_cell.angle_beta   90.00
_cell.angle_gamma   90.00
#
_symmetry.space_group_name_H-M   'P 1'
#
loop_
_entity.id
_entity.type
_entity.pdbx_description
1 polymer ?
#
loop_
_entity_poly.entity_id
_entity_poly.type
_entity_poly.pdbx_seq_one_letter_code
_entity_poly.pdbx_strand_id
1 'polypeptide(L)'
;MIATLSGRLRQGAILALPLLALIGCATPTPEPPVVVSTTREMVAAVDRVDARTRTIVVRGPENKPQTLQLGPEVQNFAQIRRGDRVRLLFEEAVAVRMAPRGSRLEPETVVGTARAEPGARPAGGVMVATREEVRITAVDTANNMVSFVGPSRVERTVAVRTPEMREFLRTLKPGDRVDVAIAEAVAIRVERAER
;
A
#
# COMPACT_ATOMS: atom_id res chain seq x y z
N MET A 1 -36.59 -45.71 -81.87
CA MET A 1 -36.98 -46.45 -80.65
C MET A 1 -36.48 -45.66 -79.44
N ILE A 2 -37.39 -45.18 -78.71
CA ILE A 2 -37.29 -44.12 -77.72
C ILE A 2 -37.18 -44.80 -76.38
N ALA A 3 -36.23 -44.40 -75.53
CA ALA A 3 -36.23 -44.68 -74.11
C ALA A 3 -35.91 -43.43 -73.31
N THR A 4 -36.95 -42.93 -72.70
CA THR A 4 -36.95 -41.80 -71.71
C THR A 4 -36.37 -42.28 -70.39
N LEU A 5 -35.43 -41.54 -69.86
CA LEU A 5 -34.90 -41.70 -68.48
C LEU A 5 -35.15 -40.47 -67.67
N SER A 6 -36.09 -40.54 -66.81
CA SER A 6 -36.47 -39.52 -65.84
C SER A 6 -35.48 -39.48 -64.66
N GLY A 7 -34.71 -38.35 -64.55
CA GLY A 7 -33.84 -38.09 -63.41
C GLY A 7 -34.64 -37.44 -62.27
N ARG A 8 -34.66 -38.06 -61.11
CA ARG A 8 -35.22 -37.50 -59.85
C ARG A 8 -34.28 -36.51 -59.22
N LEU A 9 -34.75 -35.29 -59.11
CA LEU A 9 -34.08 -34.22 -58.34
C LEU A 9 -34.19 -34.54 -56.86
N ARG A 10 -33.07 -34.78 -56.18
CA ARG A 10 -33.01 -34.88 -54.74
C ARG A 10 -32.84 -33.49 -54.15
N GLN A 11 -33.85 -32.99 -53.46
CA GLN A 11 -33.79 -31.81 -52.64
C GLN A 11 -32.89 -32.06 -51.41
N GLY A 12 -31.72 -31.48 -51.38
CA GLY A 12 -30.85 -31.45 -50.21
C GLY A 12 -31.38 -30.37 -49.21
N ALA A 13 -31.85 -30.80 -48.06
CA ALA A 13 -32.22 -29.95 -46.97
C ALA A 13 -30.93 -29.37 -46.36
N ILE A 14 -30.73 -28.04 -46.46
CA ILE A 14 -29.67 -27.29 -45.80
C ILE A 14 -30.10 -27.09 -44.36
N LEU A 15 -29.50 -27.85 -43.45
CA LEU A 15 -29.65 -27.63 -42.00
C LEU A 15 -28.85 -26.36 -41.64
N ALA A 16 -29.53 -25.24 -41.40
CA ALA A 16 -28.95 -24.04 -40.83
C ALA A 16 -28.71 -24.25 -39.32
N LEU A 17 -27.46 -24.42 -38.92
CA LEU A 17 -27.05 -24.46 -37.52
C LEU A 17 -27.08 -23.05 -36.96
N PRO A 18 -27.80 -22.70 -35.88
CA PRO A 18 -27.72 -21.39 -35.26
C PRO A 18 -26.40 -21.28 -34.53
N LEU A 19 -25.54 -20.34 -34.94
CA LEU A 19 -24.31 -19.95 -34.26
C LEU A 19 -24.71 -19.23 -32.96
N LEU A 20 -24.69 -19.96 -31.85
CA LEU A 20 -24.87 -19.36 -30.52
C LEU A 20 -23.66 -18.48 -30.23
N ALA A 21 -23.80 -17.15 -30.37
CA ALA A 21 -22.81 -16.18 -29.93
C ALA A 21 -22.74 -16.22 -28.40
N LEU A 22 -21.67 -16.79 -27.85
CA LEU A 22 -21.30 -16.71 -26.45
C LEU A 22 -20.89 -15.23 -26.18
N ILE A 23 -21.83 -14.44 -25.72
CA ILE A 23 -21.54 -13.09 -25.16
C ILE A 23 -20.82 -13.35 -23.85
N GLY A 24 -19.50 -13.40 -23.89
CA GLY A 24 -18.66 -13.43 -22.71
C GLY A 24 -18.86 -12.14 -21.92
N CYS A 25 -19.43 -12.23 -20.72
CA CYS A 25 -19.40 -11.13 -19.74
C CYS A 25 -17.94 -10.88 -19.36
N ALA A 26 -17.29 -9.92 -20.01
CA ALA A 26 -16.01 -9.41 -19.56
C ALA A 26 -16.23 -8.76 -18.18
N THR A 27 -15.77 -9.42 -17.13
CA THR A 27 -15.67 -8.80 -15.80
C THR A 27 -14.71 -7.63 -15.92
N PRO A 28 -15.13 -6.39 -15.57
CA PRO A 28 -14.22 -5.25 -15.63
C PRO A 28 -13.03 -5.50 -14.71
N THR A 29 -11.83 -5.47 -15.28
CA THR A 29 -10.59 -5.54 -14.49
C THR A 29 -10.56 -4.33 -13.56
N PRO A 30 -10.32 -4.53 -12.25
CA PRO A 30 -10.21 -3.41 -11.33
C PRO A 30 -9.09 -2.46 -11.76
N GLU A 31 -9.36 -1.18 -11.75
CA GLU A 31 -8.35 -0.16 -12.02
C GLU A 31 -7.22 -0.26 -10.98
N PRO A 32 -5.94 -0.20 -11.41
CA PRO A 32 -4.81 -0.28 -10.49
C PRO A 32 -4.86 0.88 -9.48
N PRO A 33 -4.41 0.69 -8.23
CA PRO A 33 -4.41 1.75 -7.24
C PRO A 33 -3.40 2.85 -7.61
N VAL A 34 -3.74 4.10 -7.29
CA VAL A 34 -2.78 5.21 -7.24
C VAL A 34 -1.97 5.06 -5.95
N VAL A 35 -0.66 4.92 -6.07
CA VAL A 35 0.24 4.71 -4.93
C VAL A 35 1.22 5.87 -4.82
N VAL A 36 1.33 6.42 -3.63
CA VAL A 36 2.34 7.43 -3.27
C VAL A 36 3.11 6.92 -2.07
N SER A 37 4.44 7.00 -2.13
CA SER A 37 5.32 6.63 -1.03
C SER A 37 6.28 7.76 -0.71
N THR A 38 6.63 7.87 0.57
CA THR A 38 7.64 8.79 1.08
C THR A 38 8.60 8.02 1.96
N THR A 39 9.89 8.16 1.66
CA THR A 39 10.97 7.59 2.46
C THR A 39 11.75 8.72 3.09
N ARG A 40 12.02 8.62 4.39
CA ARG A 40 12.88 9.52 5.13
C ARG A 40 13.95 8.74 5.85
N GLU A 41 15.17 9.20 5.73
CA GLU A 41 16.32 8.60 6.41
C GLU A 41 16.94 9.59 7.39
N MET A 42 17.28 9.10 8.57
CA MET A 42 18.04 9.83 9.57
C MET A 42 19.27 9.02 9.96
N VAL A 43 20.42 9.68 9.93
CA VAL A 43 21.68 9.08 10.40
C VAL A 43 22.15 9.85 11.64
N ALA A 44 22.50 9.13 12.69
CA ALA A 44 22.94 9.71 13.96
C ALA A 44 24.05 8.87 14.60
N ALA A 45 24.86 9.47 15.44
CA ALA A 45 25.87 8.76 16.23
C ALA A 45 25.31 8.38 17.61
N VAL A 46 25.63 7.20 18.10
CA VAL A 46 25.30 6.76 19.46
C VAL A 46 26.16 7.51 20.47
N ASP A 47 25.53 8.26 21.35
CA ASP A 47 26.21 8.97 22.45
C ASP A 47 26.23 8.13 23.73
N ARG A 48 25.13 7.43 24.03
CA ARG A 48 24.97 6.59 25.21
C ARG A 48 24.05 5.41 24.93
N VAL A 49 24.30 4.29 25.63
CA VAL A 49 23.50 3.07 25.61
C VAL A 49 23.10 2.70 27.04
N ASP A 50 21.81 2.47 27.26
CA ASP A 50 21.28 1.84 28.48
C ASP A 50 20.70 0.47 28.12
N ALA A 51 21.43 -0.59 28.47
CA ALA A 51 21.05 -1.96 28.15
C ALA A 51 19.83 -2.43 28.97
N ARG A 52 19.65 -1.89 30.17
CA ARG A 52 18.56 -2.30 31.08
C ARG A 52 17.20 -1.86 30.55
N THR A 53 17.13 -0.65 30.02
CA THR A 53 15.91 -0.08 29.46
C THR A 53 15.81 -0.22 27.95
N ARG A 54 16.83 -0.83 27.27
CA ARG A 54 16.97 -0.88 25.83
C ARG A 54 16.87 0.50 25.16
N THR A 55 17.49 1.48 25.79
CA THR A 55 17.46 2.87 25.35
C THR A 55 18.81 3.29 24.82
N ILE A 56 18.84 4.03 23.72
CA ILE A 56 20.05 4.70 23.22
C ILE A 56 19.79 6.22 23.15
N VAL A 57 20.81 7.00 23.43
CA VAL A 57 20.82 8.44 23.14
C VAL A 57 21.67 8.63 21.88
N VAL A 58 21.11 9.27 20.89
CA VAL A 58 21.78 9.53 19.59
C VAL A 58 21.87 11.03 19.32
N ARG A 59 22.86 11.43 18.53
CA ARG A 59 23.03 12.80 18.03
C ARG A 59 23.05 12.78 16.52
N GLY A 60 22.09 13.46 15.92
CA GLY A 60 22.03 13.71 14.49
C GLY A 60 22.85 14.92 14.05
N PRO A 61 22.69 15.37 12.79
CA PRO A 61 23.46 16.49 12.23
C PRO A 61 23.32 17.81 13.02
N GLU A 62 22.18 18.04 13.66
CA GLU A 62 21.93 19.22 14.49
C GLU A 62 22.61 19.15 15.88
N ASN A 63 23.33 18.07 16.18
CA ASN A 63 23.97 17.80 17.47
C ASN A 63 23.05 17.81 18.70
N LYS A 64 21.73 17.78 18.49
CA LYS A 64 20.74 17.68 19.57
C LYS A 64 20.61 16.21 19.99
N PRO A 65 20.67 15.91 21.31
CA PRO A 65 20.48 14.56 21.79
C PRO A 65 19.01 14.15 21.64
N GLN A 66 18.79 12.96 21.11
CA GLN A 66 17.49 12.31 21.03
C GLN A 66 17.56 10.94 21.70
N THR A 67 16.55 10.63 22.50
CA THR A 67 16.44 9.36 23.19
C THR A 67 15.53 8.44 22.41
N LEU A 68 16.03 7.26 22.06
CA LEU A 68 15.30 6.23 21.33
C LEU A 68 15.19 4.99 22.20
N GLN A 69 13.99 4.53 22.45
CA GLN A 69 13.72 3.23 23.07
C GLN A 69 13.55 2.20 21.96
N LEU A 70 14.39 1.16 21.98
CA LEU A 70 14.40 0.11 20.96
C LEU A 70 13.60 -1.10 21.42
N GLY A 71 12.61 -1.48 20.64
CA GLY A 71 11.74 -2.60 20.92
C GLY A 71 12.46 -3.96 20.79
N PRO A 72 11.76 -5.06 21.11
CA PRO A 72 12.32 -6.42 21.06
C PRO A 72 12.65 -6.88 19.64
N GLU A 73 12.09 -6.26 18.61
CA GLU A 73 12.37 -6.51 17.20
C GLU A 73 13.80 -6.13 16.82
N VAL A 74 14.42 -5.17 17.52
CA VAL A 74 15.84 -4.82 17.31
C VAL A 74 16.72 -5.91 17.96
N GLN A 75 17.09 -6.89 17.14
CA GLN A 75 17.97 -7.98 17.59
C GLN A 75 19.41 -7.49 17.82
N ASN A 76 20.17 -8.27 18.59
CA ASN A 76 21.60 -8.04 18.87
C ASN A 76 21.88 -6.69 19.56
N PHE A 77 20.90 -6.11 20.27
CA PHE A 77 21.01 -4.83 20.98
C PHE A 77 22.30 -4.73 21.82
N ALA A 78 22.72 -5.82 22.48
CA ALA A 78 23.91 -5.86 23.32
C ALA A 78 25.23 -5.56 22.57
N GLN A 79 25.21 -5.53 21.24
CA GLN A 79 26.37 -5.16 20.43
C GLN A 79 26.52 -3.66 20.21
N ILE A 80 25.45 -2.85 20.50
CA ILE A 80 25.49 -1.40 20.30
C ILE A 80 26.48 -0.76 21.26
N ARG A 81 27.32 0.12 20.74
CA ARG A 81 28.36 0.84 21.49
C ARG A 81 28.25 2.34 21.22
N ARG A 82 28.78 3.12 22.17
CA ARG A 82 29.03 4.53 21.95
C ARG A 82 29.94 4.74 20.74
N GLY A 83 29.57 5.69 19.88
CA GLY A 83 30.26 5.99 18.64
C GLY A 83 29.74 5.23 17.43
N ASP A 84 28.92 4.18 17.62
CA ASP A 84 28.29 3.50 16.48
C ASP A 84 27.37 4.47 15.73
N ARG A 85 27.17 4.21 14.43
CA ARG A 85 26.27 4.96 13.58
C ARG A 85 24.92 4.26 13.55
N VAL A 86 23.85 4.98 13.82
CA VAL A 86 22.47 4.53 13.71
C VAL A 86 21.85 5.12 12.47
N ARG A 87 21.27 4.27 11.64
CA ARG A 87 20.47 4.63 10.48
C ARG A 87 19.02 4.28 10.76
N LEU A 88 18.15 5.27 10.74
CA LEU A 88 16.70 5.11 10.88
C LEU A 88 16.06 5.37 9.53
N LEU A 89 15.22 4.46 9.11
CA LEU A 89 14.43 4.54 7.89
C LEU A 89 12.96 4.63 8.27
N PHE A 90 12.28 5.65 7.77
CA PHE A 90 10.84 5.83 7.90
C PHE A 90 10.24 5.77 6.50
N GLU A 91 9.31 4.86 6.30
CA GLU A 91 8.57 4.73 5.07
C GLU A 91 7.08 4.89 5.34
N GLU A 92 6.42 5.69 4.53
CA GLU A 92 4.98 5.87 4.51
C GLU A 92 4.50 5.67 3.08
N ALA A 93 3.52 4.82 2.89
CA ALA A 93 2.88 4.61 1.59
C ALA A 93 1.36 4.70 1.74
N VAL A 94 0.73 5.41 0.80
CA VAL A 94 -0.72 5.50 0.69
C VAL A 94 -1.13 5.03 -0.70
N ALA A 95 -2.05 4.08 -0.73
CA ALA A 95 -2.64 3.58 -1.97
C ALA A 95 -4.16 3.83 -1.94
N VAL A 96 -4.70 4.36 -3.02
CA VAL A 96 -6.12 4.62 -3.18
C VAL A 96 -6.62 4.09 -4.52
N ARG A 97 -7.84 3.57 -4.55
CA ARG A 97 -8.55 3.22 -5.78
C ARG A 97 -10.04 3.34 -5.59
N MET A 98 -10.78 3.49 -6.68
CA MET A 98 -12.23 3.37 -6.63
C MET A 98 -12.60 1.96 -6.16
N ALA A 99 -13.50 1.87 -5.18
CA ALA A 99 -14.01 0.58 -4.73
C ALA A 99 -14.81 -0.09 -5.86
N PRO A 100 -14.57 -1.38 -6.16
CA PRO A 100 -15.34 -2.09 -7.18
C PRO A 100 -16.83 -2.07 -6.85
N ARG A 101 -17.70 -2.03 -7.88
CA ARG A 101 -19.15 -2.04 -7.70
C ARG A 101 -19.59 -3.32 -7.00
N GLY A 102 -20.38 -3.18 -5.94
CA GLY A 102 -20.90 -4.31 -5.17
C GLY A 102 -19.87 -4.97 -4.23
N SER A 103 -18.60 -4.53 -4.22
CA SER A 103 -17.63 -4.97 -3.22
C SER A 103 -17.89 -4.30 -1.88
N ARG A 104 -17.40 -4.94 -0.82
CA ARG A 104 -17.27 -4.35 0.51
C ARG A 104 -15.92 -4.78 1.06
N LEU A 105 -15.11 -3.80 1.42
CA LEU A 105 -13.83 -4.06 2.06
C LEU A 105 -14.03 -4.00 3.57
N GLU A 106 -13.81 -5.11 4.25
CA GLU A 106 -13.74 -5.11 5.71
C GLU A 106 -12.41 -4.45 6.15
N PRO A 107 -12.44 -3.61 7.18
CA PRO A 107 -11.22 -3.01 7.71
C PRO A 107 -10.23 -4.08 8.18
N GLU A 108 -8.99 -3.94 7.78
CA GLU A 108 -7.91 -4.87 8.12
C GLU A 108 -6.69 -4.09 8.55
N THR A 109 -6.03 -4.56 9.62
CA THR A 109 -4.73 -4.05 10.03
C THR A 109 -3.76 -5.22 10.16
N VAL A 110 -2.62 -5.10 9.49
CA VAL A 110 -1.54 -6.08 9.52
C VAL A 110 -0.32 -5.43 10.14
N VAL A 111 0.31 -6.15 11.08
CA VAL A 111 1.58 -5.73 11.70
C VAL A 111 2.65 -6.71 11.27
N GLY A 112 3.69 -6.19 10.64
CA GLY A 112 4.90 -6.94 10.26
C GLY A 112 6.08 -6.53 11.12
N THR A 113 6.98 -7.47 11.42
CA THR A 113 8.25 -7.18 12.08
C THR A 113 9.40 -7.77 11.27
N ALA A 114 10.47 -6.98 11.13
CA ALA A 114 11.75 -7.43 10.59
C ALA A 114 12.77 -7.50 11.70
N ARG A 115 13.63 -8.53 11.69
CA ARG A 115 14.67 -8.75 12.69
C ARG A 115 15.97 -9.16 12.01
N ALA A 116 17.08 -8.68 12.54
CA ALA A 116 18.38 -9.18 12.11
C ALA A 116 18.58 -10.63 12.56
N GLU A 117 19.39 -11.39 11.83
CA GLU A 117 19.80 -12.72 12.25
C GLU A 117 20.63 -12.68 13.55
N PRO A 118 20.60 -13.76 14.35
CA PRO A 118 21.47 -13.88 15.52
C PRO A 118 22.95 -13.69 15.13
N GLY A 119 23.67 -12.83 15.86
CA GLY A 119 25.08 -12.53 15.60
C GLY A 119 25.34 -11.47 14.51
N ALA A 120 24.36 -11.13 13.69
CA ALA A 120 24.48 -10.03 12.74
C ALA A 120 24.55 -8.66 13.44
N ARG A 121 24.72 -7.58 12.67
CA ARG A 121 24.64 -6.22 13.19
C ARG A 121 23.27 -5.94 13.78
N PRO A 122 23.19 -5.11 14.85
CA PRO A 122 21.90 -4.76 15.43
C PRO A 122 20.99 -4.10 14.39
N ALA A 123 19.85 -4.72 14.16
CA ALA A 123 18.83 -4.18 13.27
C ALA A 123 17.45 -4.75 13.63
N GLY A 124 16.42 -4.03 13.24
CA GLY A 124 15.03 -4.43 13.37
C GLY A 124 14.10 -3.40 12.77
N GLY A 125 12.83 -3.76 12.62
CA GLY A 125 11.82 -2.85 12.11
C GLY A 125 10.42 -3.35 12.38
N VAL A 126 9.49 -2.42 12.32
CA VAL A 126 8.04 -2.67 12.43
C VAL A 126 7.36 -1.99 11.26
N MET A 127 6.39 -2.68 10.67
CA MET A 127 5.49 -2.15 9.67
C MET A 127 4.06 -2.34 10.15
N VAL A 128 3.25 -1.32 9.98
CA VAL A 128 1.80 -1.38 10.17
C VAL A 128 1.15 -1.02 8.85
N ALA A 129 0.28 -1.89 8.35
CA ALA A 129 -0.52 -1.63 7.16
C ALA A 129 -2.00 -1.73 7.51
N THR A 130 -2.76 -0.69 7.18
CA THR A 130 -4.20 -0.62 7.38
C THR A 130 -4.90 -0.48 6.03
N ARG A 131 -5.97 -1.25 5.83
CA ARG A 131 -6.86 -1.15 4.68
C ARG A 131 -8.27 -0.88 5.16
N GLU A 132 -8.92 0.08 4.55
CA GLU A 132 -10.32 0.38 4.84
C GLU A 132 -11.03 0.94 3.61
N GLU A 133 -12.34 0.82 3.57
CA GLU A 133 -13.17 1.49 2.60
C GLU A 133 -13.73 2.77 3.23
N VAL A 134 -13.61 3.87 2.51
CA VAL A 134 -14.16 5.16 2.91
C VAL A 134 -15.22 5.62 1.92
N ARG A 135 -16.17 6.43 2.39
CA ARG A 135 -17.15 7.12 1.56
C ARG A 135 -16.80 8.60 1.47
N ILE A 136 -16.66 9.11 0.27
CA ILE A 136 -16.42 10.53 0.02
C ILE A 136 -17.66 11.34 0.37
N THR A 137 -17.48 12.38 1.17
CA THR A 137 -18.56 13.31 1.58
C THR A 137 -18.45 14.65 0.88
N ALA A 138 -17.23 15.15 0.63
CA ALA A 138 -16.98 16.37 -0.11
C ALA A 138 -15.66 16.32 -0.88
N VAL A 139 -15.59 17.04 -2.00
CA VAL A 139 -14.42 17.21 -2.84
C VAL A 139 -14.22 18.69 -3.14
N ASP A 140 -13.07 19.23 -2.76
CA ASP A 140 -12.65 20.61 -3.08
C ASP A 140 -11.39 20.57 -3.92
N THR A 141 -11.56 20.58 -5.22
CA THR A 141 -10.42 20.54 -6.17
C THR A 141 -9.65 21.85 -6.23
N ALA A 142 -10.25 22.97 -5.82
CA ALA A 142 -9.59 24.27 -5.82
C ALA A 142 -8.52 24.35 -4.71
N ASN A 143 -8.84 23.81 -3.53
CA ASN A 143 -7.93 23.78 -2.38
C ASN A 143 -7.23 22.42 -2.22
N ASN A 144 -7.48 21.47 -3.14
CA ASN A 144 -6.97 20.10 -3.07
C ASN A 144 -7.33 19.40 -1.75
N MET A 145 -8.59 19.49 -1.33
CA MET A 145 -9.09 18.88 -0.11
C MET A 145 -10.14 17.81 -0.44
N VAL A 146 -10.17 16.76 0.36
CA VAL A 146 -11.20 15.73 0.32
C VAL A 146 -11.70 15.42 1.71
N SER A 147 -13.03 15.33 1.86
CA SER A 147 -13.68 14.88 3.09
C SER A 147 -14.28 13.50 2.87
N PHE A 148 -14.15 12.65 3.87
CA PHE A 148 -14.64 11.29 3.82
C PHE A 148 -15.02 10.76 5.21
N VAL A 149 -15.81 9.70 5.21
CA VAL A 149 -16.18 8.93 6.40
C VAL A 149 -15.75 7.48 6.20
N GLY A 150 -14.93 6.98 7.12
CA GLY A 150 -14.51 5.59 7.19
C GLY A 150 -15.38 4.74 8.14
N PRO A 151 -14.91 3.54 8.51
CA PRO A 151 -15.63 2.62 9.41
C PRO A 151 -15.91 3.21 10.79
N SER A 152 -15.07 4.11 11.27
CA SER A 152 -15.25 4.82 12.55
C SER A 152 -16.44 5.79 12.55
N ARG A 153 -17.06 6.06 11.40
CA ARG A 153 -18.16 7.02 11.19
C ARG A 153 -17.81 8.47 11.57
N VAL A 154 -16.54 8.78 11.75
CA VAL A 154 -16.03 10.13 11.98
C VAL A 154 -15.63 10.73 10.63
N GLU A 155 -16.16 11.90 10.30
CA GLU A 155 -15.76 12.63 9.11
C GLU A 155 -14.35 13.19 9.29
N ARG A 156 -13.53 13.02 8.27
CA ARG A 156 -12.16 13.54 8.20
C ARG A 156 -11.99 14.33 6.93
N THR A 157 -11.26 15.43 7.01
CA THR A 157 -10.86 16.23 5.86
C THR A 157 -9.35 16.23 5.77
N VAL A 158 -8.82 15.91 4.60
CA VAL A 158 -7.38 15.82 4.35
C VAL A 158 -6.98 16.64 3.13
N ALA A 159 -5.77 17.19 3.18
CA ALA A 159 -5.16 17.88 2.04
C ALA A 159 -4.42 16.89 1.16
N VAL A 160 -4.66 16.94 -0.14
CA VAL A 160 -4.02 16.11 -1.15
C VAL A 160 -2.80 16.85 -1.70
N ARG A 161 -1.60 16.32 -1.46
CA ARG A 161 -0.35 17.06 -1.71
C ARG A 161 0.37 16.67 -2.99
N THR A 162 0.28 15.40 -3.42
CA THR A 162 1.04 14.90 -4.58
C THR A 162 0.25 15.05 -5.87
N PRO A 163 0.92 15.22 -7.02
CA PRO A 163 0.25 15.36 -8.32
C PRO A 163 -0.67 14.17 -8.65
N GLU A 164 -0.20 12.96 -8.42
CA GLU A 164 -0.92 11.71 -8.72
C GLU A 164 -2.24 11.63 -7.91
N MET A 165 -2.16 11.95 -6.62
CA MET A 165 -3.35 11.99 -5.76
C MET A 165 -4.30 13.14 -6.11
N ARG A 166 -3.79 14.28 -6.63
CA ARG A 166 -4.65 15.37 -7.12
C ARG A 166 -5.38 14.98 -8.40
N GLU A 167 -4.76 14.21 -9.26
CA GLU A 167 -5.45 13.67 -10.44
C GLU A 167 -6.55 12.71 -10.04
N PHE A 168 -6.27 11.80 -9.12
CA PHE A 168 -7.30 10.93 -8.55
C PHE A 168 -8.43 11.74 -7.89
N LEU A 169 -8.10 12.77 -7.10
CA LEU A 169 -9.09 13.68 -6.47
C LEU A 169 -10.10 14.25 -7.48
N ARG A 170 -9.63 14.63 -8.69
CA ARG A 170 -10.51 15.20 -9.74
C ARG A 170 -11.50 14.20 -10.30
N THR A 171 -11.29 12.92 -10.11
CA THR A 171 -12.23 11.87 -10.54
C THR A 171 -13.32 11.58 -9.51
N LEU A 172 -13.11 12.01 -8.25
CA LEU A 172 -14.00 11.72 -7.14
C LEU A 172 -15.24 12.62 -7.13
N LYS A 173 -16.33 12.08 -6.60
CA LYS A 173 -17.59 12.77 -6.32
C LYS A 173 -18.11 12.40 -4.93
N PRO A 174 -18.88 13.28 -4.27
CA PRO A 174 -19.60 12.91 -3.07
C PRO A 174 -20.46 11.66 -3.28
N GLY A 175 -20.37 10.71 -2.36
CA GLY A 175 -21.02 9.41 -2.42
C GLY A 175 -20.15 8.28 -2.95
N ASP A 176 -19.03 8.57 -3.61
CA ASP A 176 -18.09 7.55 -4.09
C ASP A 176 -17.51 6.76 -2.92
N ARG A 177 -17.23 5.48 -3.19
CA ARG A 177 -16.54 4.58 -2.29
C ARG A 177 -15.11 4.38 -2.79
N VAL A 178 -14.16 4.52 -1.89
CA VAL A 178 -12.73 4.43 -2.17
C VAL A 178 -12.09 3.44 -1.20
N ASP A 179 -11.37 2.45 -1.74
CA ASP A 179 -10.47 1.60 -0.97
C ASP A 179 -9.20 2.39 -0.68
N VAL A 180 -8.84 2.51 0.59
CA VAL A 180 -7.63 3.17 1.06
C VAL A 180 -6.75 2.15 1.77
N ALA A 181 -5.48 2.10 1.42
CA ALA A 181 -4.47 1.36 2.17
C ALA A 181 -3.35 2.33 2.59
N ILE A 182 -2.99 2.29 3.85
CA ILE A 182 -1.89 3.06 4.42
C ILE A 182 -0.90 2.08 5.02
N ALA A 183 0.37 2.19 4.65
CA ALA A 183 1.45 1.43 5.25
C ALA A 183 2.49 2.38 5.83
N GLU A 184 2.84 2.16 7.08
CA GLU A 184 3.91 2.88 7.77
C GLU A 184 4.95 1.88 8.25
N ALA A 185 6.23 2.15 7.98
CA ALA A 185 7.32 1.32 8.43
C ALA A 185 8.42 2.17 9.07
N VAL A 186 8.99 1.63 10.14
CA VAL A 186 10.18 2.16 10.80
C VAL A 186 11.20 1.04 10.91
N ALA A 187 12.38 1.27 10.37
CA ALA A 187 13.49 0.34 10.48
C ALA A 187 14.71 1.03 11.08
N ILE A 188 15.48 0.28 11.87
CA ILE A 188 16.73 0.72 12.45
C ILE A 188 17.85 -0.26 12.08
N ARG A 189 19.01 0.28 11.72
CA ARG A 189 20.26 -0.45 11.54
C ARG A 189 21.37 0.26 12.28
N VAL A 190 22.22 -0.50 12.96
CA VAL A 190 23.38 0.02 13.65
C VAL A 190 24.65 -0.47 12.96
N GLU A 191 25.51 0.45 12.59
CA GLU A 191 26.79 0.22 11.91
C GLU A 191 27.93 0.70 12.82
N ARG A 192 29.09 0.10 12.73
CA ARG A 192 30.28 0.63 13.45
C ARG A 192 30.70 1.96 12.86
N ALA A 193 31.18 2.85 13.71
CA ALA A 193 31.87 4.03 13.22
C ALA A 193 33.05 3.60 12.33
N GLU A 194 33.14 4.22 11.16
CA GLU A 194 34.33 4.13 10.33
C GLU A 194 35.48 4.83 11.12
N ARG A 195 36.60 4.16 11.25
CA ARG A 195 37.81 4.72 11.88
C ARG A 195 38.53 5.62 10.92
#